data_88861ecd531f536f078d7dbf91c5b949
#
_entry.id   88861ecd531f536f078d7dbf91c5b949
#
_cell.length_a   1.000
_cell.length_b   1.000
_cell.length_c   1.000
_cell.angle_alpha   90.00
_cell.angle_beta   90.00
_cell.angle_gamma   90.00
#
_symmetry.space_group_name_H-M   'P 1'
#
loop_
_entity.id
_entity.type
_entity.pdbx_description
1 polymer ?
#
loop_
_entity_poly.entity_id
_entity_poly.type
_entity_poly.pdbx_seq_one_letter_code
_entity_poly.pdbx_strand_id
1 'polypeptide(L)'
;MGSSFYRSFEERHRGSVEEIKRRLSFYLPFLAGLKDIYPDGVIADIGCGRGEWLEILNENGIVNIGVDLDDGMLARAREAGLNVQKMDCLQFLQSQADQSLIALTGFHIAEHLPFEVLQQLVMHTLRVLKPGGLLILETPNPENVSVGTCSFYMDPTHNHPLPPPLLEFLPIHYGFNRAIT
;
A
#
# COMPACT_ATOMS: atom_id res chain seq x y z
N MET A 1 -15.75 -9.20 -14.48
CA MET A 1 -15.45 -10.58 -14.05
C MET A 1 -15.21 -10.58 -12.57
N GLY A 2 -15.90 -11.43 -11.87
CA GLY A 2 -16.37 -11.19 -10.56
C GLY A 2 -15.33 -11.18 -9.44
N SER A 3 -15.57 -10.32 -8.51
CA SER A 3 -14.95 -10.24 -7.17
C SER A 3 -14.82 -11.61 -6.45
N SER A 4 -15.64 -12.61 -6.79
CA SER A 4 -15.58 -13.95 -6.20
C SER A 4 -14.37 -14.77 -6.66
N PHE A 5 -14.00 -14.72 -7.95
CA PHE A 5 -12.81 -15.44 -8.44
C PHE A 5 -11.54 -14.88 -7.81
N TYR A 6 -11.39 -13.55 -7.83
CA TYR A 6 -10.19 -12.88 -7.28
C TYR A 6 -10.04 -13.15 -5.78
N ARG A 7 -11.13 -13.08 -5.00
CA ARG A 7 -11.12 -13.43 -3.58
C ARG A 7 -10.69 -14.88 -3.32
N SER A 8 -11.24 -15.83 -4.07
CA SER A 8 -10.84 -17.25 -3.94
C SER A 8 -9.39 -17.50 -4.36
N PHE A 9 -8.90 -16.74 -5.35
CA PHE A 9 -7.51 -16.77 -5.77
C PHE A 9 -6.58 -16.24 -4.67
N GLU A 10 -6.90 -15.07 -4.09
CA GLU A 10 -6.14 -14.50 -2.98
C GLU A 10 -6.16 -15.41 -1.74
N GLU A 11 -7.32 -15.92 -1.33
CA GLU A 11 -7.43 -16.84 -0.19
C GLU A 11 -6.51 -18.06 -0.33
N ARG A 12 -6.32 -18.52 -1.56
CA ARG A 12 -5.45 -19.67 -1.84
C ARG A 12 -3.96 -19.33 -1.84
N HIS A 13 -3.59 -18.14 -2.28
CA HIS A 13 -2.19 -17.79 -2.59
C HIS A 13 -1.55 -16.76 -1.65
N ARG A 14 -2.34 -15.98 -0.91
CA ARG A 14 -1.86 -14.89 -0.07
C ARG A 14 -1.21 -15.35 1.25
N GLY A 15 -1.57 -16.53 1.74
CA GLY A 15 -1.09 -17.05 3.03
C GLY A 15 -1.99 -16.71 4.23
N SER A 16 -1.62 -17.21 5.42
CA SER A 16 -2.37 -16.94 6.65
C SER A 16 -2.23 -15.48 7.10
N VAL A 17 -3.19 -15.02 7.90
CA VAL A 17 -3.17 -13.67 8.49
C VAL A 17 -1.90 -13.43 9.31
N GLU A 18 -1.52 -14.43 10.11
CA GLU A 18 -0.35 -14.37 10.97
C GLU A 18 0.94 -14.24 10.16
N GLU A 19 1.02 -14.95 9.04
CA GLU A 19 2.19 -14.87 8.15
C GLU A 19 2.27 -13.51 7.48
N ILE A 20 1.14 -12.98 7.00
CA ILE A 20 1.06 -11.64 6.41
C ILE A 20 1.45 -10.58 7.45
N LYS A 21 0.87 -10.62 8.65
CA LYS A 21 1.22 -9.68 9.74
C LYS A 21 2.71 -9.77 10.10
N ARG A 22 3.28 -10.97 10.17
CA ARG A 22 4.72 -11.14 10.43
C ARG A 22 5.59 -10.48 9.36
N ARG A 23 5.22 -10.60 8.08
CA ARG A 23 5.95 -9.95 6.96
C ARG A 23 5.80 -8.44 7.01
N LEU A 24 4.59 -7.94 7.17
CA LEU A 24 4.31 -6.50 7.20
C LEU A 24 4.94 -5.81 8.41
N SER A 25 5.11 -6.50 9.54
CA SER A 25 5.79 -5.95 10.72
C SER A 25 7.24 -5.51 10.45
N PHE A 26 7.85 -5.97 9.35
CA PHE A 26 9.15 -5.48 8.88
C PHE A 26 9.17 -3.96 8.64
N TYR A 27 8.02 -3.37 8.30
CA TYR A 27 7.93 -1.95 7.97
C TYR A 27 7.75 -1.04 9.19
N LEU A 28 7.38 -1.57 10.36
CA LEU A 28 7.17 -0.76 11.58
C LEU A 28 8.38 0.11 11.98
N PRO A 29 9.63 -0.37 11.95
CA PRO A 29 10.79 0.44 12.34
C PRO A 29 10.97 1.71 11.51
N PHE A 30 10.54 1.70 10.24
CA PHE A 30 10.62 2.89 9.38
C PHE A 30 9.65 3.99 9.81
N LEU A 31 8.58 3.65 10.53
CA LEU A 31 7.55 4.57 11.00
C LEU A 31 7.83 5.14 12.39
N ALA A 32 8.72 4.50 13.17
CA ALA A 32 8.96 4.88 14.56
C ALA A 32 9.38 6.35 14.70
N GLY A 33 10.35 6.82 13.91
CA GLY A 33 10.80 8.20 13.93
C GLY A 33 9.74 9.22 13.50
N LEU A 34 8.81 8.83 12.61
CA LEU A 34 7.68 9.68 12.22
C LEU A 34 6.67 9.86 13.36
N LYS A 35 6.41 8.82 14.13
CA LYS A 35 5.54 8.88 15.31
C LYS A 35 6.10 9.80 16.39
N ASP A 36 7.42 9.82 16.58
CA ASP A 36 8.07 10.72 17.53
C ASP A 36 7.92 12.19 17.13
N ILE A 37 8.02 12.50 15.82
CA ILE A 37 7.90 13.84 15.28
C ILE A 37 6.42 14.28 15.19
N TYR A 38 5.54 13.37 14.83
CA TYR A 38 4.10 13.59 14.60
C TYR A 38 3.26 12.59 15.41
N PRO A 39 3.10 12.76 16.73
CA PRO A 39 2.41 11.77 17.59
C PRO A 39 0.99 11.42 17.15
N ASP A 40 0.26 12.40 16.61
CA ASP A 40 -1.11 12.22 16.07
C ASP A 40 -1.14 12.10 14.55
N GLY A 41 0.01 11.81 13.94
CA GLY A 41 0.13 11.70 12.49
C GLY A 41 -0.62 10.50 11.94
N VAL A 42 -1.31 10.69 10.83
CA VAL A 42 -2.12 9.66 10.18
C VAL A 42 -1.32 8.93 9.11
N ILE A 43 -1.41 7.61 9.11
CA ILE A 43 -0.93 6.75 8.02
C ILE A 43 -2.13 6.30 7.20
N ALA A 44 -2.04 6.45 5.88
CA ALA A 44 -3.03 5.88 4.97
C ALA A 44 -2.46 4.62 4.30
N ASP A 45 -3.32 3.58 4.16
CA ASP A 45 -3.01 2.34 3.45
C ASP A 45 -3.94 2.19 2.24
N ILE A 46 -3.37 2.20 1.04
CA ILE A 46 -4.11 2.05 -0.21
C ILE A 46 -4.11 0.58 -0.66
N GLY A 47 -5.27 0.09 -1.12
CA GLY A 47 -5.44 -1.33 -1.36
C GLY A 47 -5.35 -2.14 -0.07
N CYS A 48 -5.94 -1.63 1.02
CA CYS A 48 -5.76 -2.19 2.36
C CYS A 48 -6.36 -3.60 2.55
N GLY A 49 -7.16 -4.06 1.61
CA GLY A 49 -7.75 -5.39 1.61
C GLY A 49 -8.49 -5.72 2.92
N ARG A 50 -8.08 -6.80 3.57
CA ARG A 50 -8.68 -7.28 4.83
C ARG A 50 -8.21 -6.54 6.08
N GLY A 51 -7.23 -5.62 5.94
CA GLY A 51 -6.78 -4.72 7.00
C GLY A 51 -5.68 -5.25 7.91
N GLU A 52 -4.91 -6.27 7.53
CA GLU A 52 -3.84 -6.83 8.36
C GLU A 52 -2.80 -5.78 8.77
N TRP A 53 -2.46 -4.85 7.86
CA TRP A 53 -1.55 -3.75 8.18
C TRP A 53 -2.17 -2.74 9.14
N LEU A 54 -3.44 -2.41 8.96
CA LEU A 54 -4.17 -1.49 9.85
C LEU A 54 -4.26 -2.05 11.26
N GLU A 55 -4.45 -3.38 11.42
CA GLU A 55 -4.41 -4.05 12.72
C GLU A 55 -3.04 -3.85 13.40
N ILE A 56 -1.93 -4.07 12.64
CA ILE A 56 -0.58 -3.85 13.16
C ILE A 56 -0.37 -2.40 13.60
N LEU A 57 -0.81 -1.43 12.79
CA LEU A 57 -0.71 -0.02 13.14
C LEU A 57 -1.50 0.31 14.42
N ASN A 58 -2.72 -0.21 14.55
CA ASN A 58 -3.55 -0.04 15.76
C ASN A 58 -2.90 -0.65 17.01
N GLU A 59 -2.35 -1.86 16.90
CA GLU A 59 -1.62 -2.54 17.98
C GLU A 59 -0.41 -1.71 18.46
N ASN A 60 0.16 -0.87 17.58
CA ASN A 60 1.28 0.03 17.88
C ASN A 60 0.84 1.47 18.20
N GLY A 61 -0.47 1.72 18.38
CA GLY A 61 -1.03 3.02 18.72
C GLY A 61 -0.77 4.09 17.64
N ILE A 62 -0.80 3.69 16.37
CA ILE A 62 -0.62 4.59 15.22
C ILE A 62 -1.98 4.85 14.58
N VAL A 63 -2.34 6.13 14.47
CA VAL A 63 -3.59 6.53 13.80
C VAL A 63 -3.51 6.20 12.31
N ASN A 64 -4.55 5.52 11.81
CA ASN A 64 -4.52 5.05 10.43
C ASN A 64 -5.90 5.05 9.76
N ILE A 65 -5.87 4.97 8.44
CA ILE A 65 -7.05 4.81 7.58
C ILE A 65 -6.69 3.91 6.40
N GLY A 66 -7.55 2.97 6.06
CA GLY A 66 -7.41 2.13 4.87
C GLY A 66 -8.42 2.48 3.79
N VAL A 67 -8.02 2.34 2.53
CA VAL A 67 -8.94 2.43 1.38
C VAL A 67 -8.77 1.24 0.46
N ASP A 68 -9.90 0.75 -0.05
CA ASP A 68 -9.95 -0.33 -1.03
C ASP A 68 -11.21 -0.18 -1.89
N LEU A 69 -11.20 -0.76 -3.08
CA LEU A 69 -12.36 -0.79 -3.98
C LEU A 69 -13.29 -1.99 -3.74
N ASP A 70 -12.78 -3.08 -3.17
CA ASP A 70 -13.55 -4.32 -2.98
C ASP A 70 -14.23 -4.37 -1.60
N ASP A 71 -15.56 -4.20 -1.59
CA ASP A 71 -16.38 -4.29 -0.38
C ASP A 71 -16.26 -5.64 0.34
N GLY A 72 -16.00 -6.72 -0.39
CA GLY A 72 -15.84 -8.04 0.21
C GLY A 72 -14.53 -8.15 0.99
N MET A 73 -13.47 -7.48 0.52
CA MET A 73 -12.21 -7.36 1.25
C MET A 73 -12.39 -6.49 2.49
N LEU A 74 -13.06 -5.36 2.33
CA LEU A 74 -13.32 -4.42 3.44
C LEU A 74 -14.28 -4.99 4.51
N ALA A 75 -15.10 -6.00 4.18
CA ALA A 75 -16.06 -6.55 5.14
C ALA A 75 -15.38 -7.02 6.43
N ARG A 76 -14.29 -7.78 6.32
CA ARG A 76 -13.51 -8.25 7.47
C ARG A 76 -12.88 -7.10 8.26
N ALA A 77 -12.30 -6.13 7.57
CA ALA A 77 -11.71 -4.95 8.21
C ALA A 77 -12.76 -4.17 9.03
N ARG A 78 -13.98 -4.02 8.48
CA ARG A 78 -15.10 -3.37 9.19
C ARG A 78 -15.56 -4.20 10.40
N GLU A 79 -15.65 -5.53 10.27
CA GLU A 79 -15.99 -6.43 11.39
C GLU A 79 -14.96 -6.34 12.53
N ALA A 80 -13.67 -6.14 12.19
CA ALA A 80 -12.60 -5.90 13.15
C ALA A 80 -12.58 -4.47 13.72
N GLY A 81 -13.52 -3.60 13.33
CA GLY A 81 -13.61 -2.21 13.81
C GLY A 81 -12.52 -1.28 13.25
N LEU A 82 -11.89 -1.65 12.14
CA LEU A 82 -10.86 -0.83 11.51
C LEU A 82 -11.46 0.36 10.77
N ASN A 83 -10.73 1.46 10.72
CA ASN A 83 -11.12 2.67 9.99
C ASN A 83 -10.83 2.47 8.49
N VAL A 84 -11.83 2.06 7.73
CA VAL A 84 -11.69 1.78 6.30
C VAL A 84 -12.79 2.42 5.47
N GLN A 85 -12.45 2.83 4.25
CA GLN A 85 -13.36 3.43 3.29
C GLN A 85 -13.31 2.70 1.95
N LYS A 86 -14.48 2.54 1.31
CA LYS A 86 -14.54 2.10 -0.08
C LYS A 86 -14.29 3.29 -0.97
N MET A 87 -13.08 3.40 -1.49
CA MET A 87 -12.68 4.53 -2.34
C MET A 87 -11.50 4.13 -3.23
N ASP A 88 -11.45 4.73 -4.41
CA ASP A 88 -10.28 4.67 -5.29
C ASP A 88 -9.09 5.42 -4.68
N CYS A 89 -7.87 4.90 -4.86
CA CYS A 89 -6.66 5.44 -4.26
C CYS A 89 -6.37 6.89 -4.70
N LEU A 90 -6.60 7.23 -5.98
CA LEU A 90 -6.40 8.60 -6.47
C LEU A 90 -7.48 9.53 -5.94
N GLN A 91 -8.75 9.11 -5.93
CA GLN A 91 -9.84 9.89 -5.34
C GLN A 91 -9.57 10.18 -3.86
N PHE A 92 -9.10 9.16 -3.13
CA PHE A 92 -8.69 9.33 -1.73
C PHE A 92 -7.60 10.39 -1.61
N LEU A 93 -6.48 10.25 -2.34
CA LEU A 93 -5.38 11.21 -2.28
C LEU A 93 -5.80 12.62 -2.67
N GLN A 94 -6.65 12.77 -3.70
CA GLN A 94 -7.18 14.07 -4.13
C GLN A 94 -8.05 14.73 -3.06
N SER A 95 -8.76 13.94 -2.23
CA SER A 95 -9.58 14.44 -1.13
C SER A 95 -8.78 14.87 0.10
N GLN A 96 -7.52 14.44 0.21
CA GLN A 96 -6.66 14.79 1.34
C GLN A 96 -6.08 16.19 1.21
N ALA A 97 -5.99 16.90 2.33
CA ALA A 97 -5.30 18.18 2.40
C ALA A 97 -3.77 18.00 2.21
N ASP A 98 -3.10 19.07 1.80
CA ASP A 98 -1.65 19.09 1.74
C ASP A 98 -1.05 18.82 3.12
N GLN A 99 0.01 18.03 3.19
CA GLN A 99 0.74 17.72 4.42
C GLN A 99 -0.17 17.17 5.54
N SER A 100 -1.15 16.34 5.19
CA SER A 100 -2.08 15.73 6.15
C SER A 100 -1.64 14.35 6.64
N LEU A 101 -0.81 13.63 5.89
CA LEU A 101 -0.35 12.28 6.19
C LEU A 101 1.12 12.24 6.59
N ILE A 102 1.50 11.32 7.48
CA ILE A 102 2.90 11.04 7.81
C ILE A 102 3.49 9.91 6.97
N ALA A 103 2.64 8.98 6.52
CA ALA A 103 3.04 7.97 5.54
C ALA A 103 1.84 7.56 4.67
N LEU A 104 2.15 7.13 3.45
CA LEU A 104 1.26 6.36 2.58
C LEU A 104 1.90 4.99 2.39
N THR A 105 1.12 3.94 2.60
CA THR A 105 1.53 2.55 2.38
C THR A 105 0.67 1.90 1.31
N GLY A 106 1.23 0.92 0.61
CA GLY A 106 0.49 0.11 -0.35
C GLY A 106 1.25 -1.19 -0.61
N PHE A 107 0.63 -2.30 -0.24
CA PHE A 107 1.23 -3.64 -0.33
C PHE A 107 0.52 -4.45 -1.40
N HIS A 108 1.26 -4.82 -2.44
CA HIS A 108 0.72 -5.54 -3.59
C HIS A 108 -0.46 -4.79 -4.27
N ILE A 109 -0.26 -3.50 -4.51
CA ILE A 109 -1.21 -2.64 -5.24
C ILE A 109 -0.58 -2.01 -6.49
N ALA A 110 0.71 -1.66 -6.44
CA ALA A 110 1.37 -0.90 -7.50
C ALA A 110 1.37 -1.65 -8.84
N GLU A 111 1.55 -2.98 -8.83
CA GLU A 111 1.53 -3.86 -10.00
C GLU A 111 0.15 -4.00 -10.65
N HIS A 112 -0.91 -3.67 -9.93
CA HIS A 112 -2.28 -3.68 -10.43
C HIS A 112 -2.70 -2.35 -11.07
N LEU A 113 -1.93 -1.28 -10.88
CA LEU A 113 -2.24 0.04 -11.39
C LEU A 113 -1.71 0.22 -12.83
N PRO A 114 -2.47 0.85 -13.74
CA PRO A 114 -1.89 1.42 -14.95
C PRO A 114 -0.74 2.37 -14.59
N PHE A 115 0.31 2.41 -15.42
CA PHE A 115 1.50 3.18 -15.07
C PHE A 115 1.21 4.68 -14.88
N GLU A 116 0.32 5.24 -15.68
CA GLU A 116 -0.13 6.64 -15.56
C GLU A 116 -0.84 6.91 -14.22
N VAL A 117 -1.55 5.91 -13.69
CA VAL A 117 -2.19 6.00 -12.36
C VAL A 117 -1.13 5.95 -11.27
N LEU A 118 -0.13 5.06 -11.39
CA LEU A 118 0.99 5.00 -10.45
C LEU A 118 1.78 6.31 -10.42
N GLN A 119 2.00 6.95 -11.57
CA GLN A 119 2.64 8.28 -11.65
C GLN A 119 1.83 9.33 -10.88
N GLN A 120 0.52 9.40 -11.10
CA GLN A 120 -0.37 10.33 -10.38
C GLN A 120 -0.40 10.03 -8.88
N LEU A 121 -0.40 8.76 -8.49
CA LEU A 121 -0.33 8.34 -7.11
C LEU A 121 0.92 8.90 -6.43
N VAL A 122 2.10 8.73 -7.03
CA VAL A 122 3.37 9.23 -6.49
C VAL A 122 3.36 10.76 -6.38
N MET A 123 2.87 11.46 -7.42
CA MET A 123 2.76 12.92 -7.44
C MET A 123 1.82 13.43 -6.33
N HIS A 124 0.63 12.86 -6.19
CA HIS A 124 -0.31 13.25 -5.14
C HIS A 124 0.20 12.88 -3.75
N THR A 125 0.91 11.75 -3.62
CA THR A 125 1.52 11.35 -2.35
C THR A 125 2.52 12.40 -1.85
N LEU A 126 3.38 12.92 -2.72
CA LEU A 126 4.32 13.97 -2.33
C LEU A 126 3.60 15.20 -1.75
N ARG A 127 2.46 15.58 -2.32
CA ARG A 127 1.65 16.71 -1.85
C ARG A 127 1.05 16.49 -0.47
N VAL A 128 0.50 15.30 -0.22
CA VAL A 128 -0.22 15.01 1.02
C VAL A 128 0.69 14.62 2.18
N LEU A 129 1.93 14.23 1.91
CA LEU A 129 2.90 13.89 2.95
C LEU A 129 3.41 15.13 3.67
N LYS A 130 3.49 15.03 5.00
CA LYS A 130 4.23 15.98 5.84
C LYS A 130 5.73 15.94 5.53
N PRO A 131 6.50 17.00 5.85
CA PRO A 131 7.95 16.95 5.73
C PRO A 131 8.57 15.74 6.42
N GLY A 132 9.42 15.00 5.70
CA GLY A 132 10.00 13.73 6.17
C GLY A 132 9.06 12.53 6.12
N GLY A 133 7.83 12.71 5.61
CA GLY A 133 6.88 11.61 5.43
C GLY A 133 7.34 10.56 4.43
N LEU A 134 6.79 9.36 4.52
CA LEU A 134 7.21 8.19 3.74
C LEU A 134 6.13 7.70 2.78
N LEU A 135 6.55 7.32 1.57
CA LEU A 135 5.82 6.43 0.68
C LEU A 135 6.46 5.05 0.76
N ILE A 136 5.68 4.04 1.14
CA ILE A 136 6.12 2.63 1.19
C ILE A 136 5.26 1.81 0.24
N LEU A 137 5.87 1.24 -0.79
CA LEU A 137 5.22 0.33 -1.73
C LEU A 137 5.94 -1.01 -1.71
N GLU A 138 5.18 -2.11 -1.60
CA GLU A 138 5.70 -3.47 -1.81
C GLU A 138 5.04 -4.07 -3.04
N THR A 139 5.85 -4.65 -3.94
CA THR A 139 5.39 -5.30 -5.18
C THR A 139 6.32 -6.47 -5.51
N PRO A 140 5.86 -7.48 -6.27
CA PRO A 140 6.72 -8.59 -6.67
C PRO A 140 7.95 -8.12 -7.44
N ASN A 141 9.15 -8.48 -6.95
CA ASN A 141 10.41 -8.06 -7.58
C ASN A 141 10.72 -8.91 -8.83
N PRO A 142 10.69 -8.34 -10.05
CA PRO A 142 10.96 -9.07 -11.29
C PRO A 142 12.44 -9.46 -11.48
N GLU A 143 13.37 -8.92 -10.68
CA GLU A 143 14.77 -9.37 -10.69
C GLU A 143 14.93 -10.78 -10.10
N ASN A 144 13.96 -11.22 -9.28
CA ASN A 144 13.84 -12.63 -8.95
C ASN A 144 13.35 -13.40 -10.20
N VAL A 145 14.19 -14.28 -10.73
CA VAL A 145 13.92 -15.02 -11.99
C VAL A 145 12.57 -15.77 -11.93
N SER A 146 12.23 -16.41 -10.81
CA SER A 146 10.95 -17.11 -10.67
C SER A 146 9.77 -16.15 -10.70
N VAL A 147 9.91 -14.95 -10.12
CA VAL A 147 8.90 -13.90 -10.18
C VAL A 147 8.78 -13.36 -11.60
N GLY A 148 9.86 -12.89 -12.19
CA GLY A 148 9.86 -12.24 -13.50
C GLY A 148 9.47 -13.14 -14.66
N THR A 149 9.64 -14.47 -14.55
CA THR A 149 9.32 -15.41 -15.64
C THR A 149 8.03 -16.19 -15.45
N CYS A 150 7.51 -16.30 -14.22
CA CYS A 150 6.38 -17.18 -13.93
C CYS A 150 5.39 -16.60 -12.92
N SER A 151 5.78 -16.44 -11.65
CA SER A 151 4.80 -16.20 -10.59
C SER A 151 4.13 -14.83 -10.66
N PHE A 152 4.77 -13.81 -11.25
CA PHE A 152 4.14 -12.52 -11.53
C PHE A 152 2.88 -12.66 -12.39
N TYR A 153 2.94 -13.51 -13.39
CA TYR A 153 1.86 -13.71 -14.37
C TYR A 153 0.77 -14.70 -13.91
N MET A 154 0.90 -15.26 -12.70
CA MET A 154 -0.15 -16.10 -12.12
C MET A 154 -1.39 -15.31 -11.73
N ASP A 155 -1.23 -14.05 -11.31
CA ASP A 155 -2.34 -13.16 -11.07
C ASP A 155 -2.71 -12.43 -12.38
N PRO A 156 -3.91 -12.69 -12.93
CA PRO A 156 -4.34 -12.10 -14.20
C PRO A 156 -4.65 -10.60 -14.10
N THR A 157 -4.63 -10.03 -12.91
CA THR A 157 -4.89 -8.60 -12.67
C THR A 157 -3.60 -7.77 -12.58
N HIS A 158 -2.43 -8.40 -12.55
CA HIS A 158 -1.15 -7.72 -12.68
C HIS A 158 -1.01 -7.08 -14.07
N ASN A 159 -0.74 -5.80 -14.12
CA ASN A 159 -0.56 -5.08 -15.38
C ASN A 159 0.83 -5.32 -15.97
N HIS A 160 1.87 -5.02 -15.21
CA HIS A 160 3.26 -5.23 -15.63
C HIS A 160 4.19 -5.24 -14.40
N PRO A 161 5.33 -5.97 -14.49
CA PRO A 161 6.33 -5.97 -13.44
C PRO A 161 6.95 -4.57 -13.28
N LEU A 162 7.26 -4.19 -12.06
CA LEU A 162 7.89 -2.92 -11.72
C LEU A 162 9.32 -3.17 -11.22
N PRO A 163 10.34 -3.04 -12.08
CA PRO A 163 11.73 -3.24 -11.66
C PRO A 163 12.17 -2.23 -10.61
N PRO A 164 13.02 -2.62 -9.63
CA PRO A 164 13.54 -1.73 -8.60
C PRO A 164 14.08 -0.40 -9.12
N PRO A 165 14.90 -0.35 -10.22
CA PRO A 165 15.38 0.93 -10.73
C PRO A 165 14.27 1.88 -11.21
N LEU A 166 13.15 1.35 -11.71
CA LEU A 166 12.00 2.15 -12.09
C LEU A 166 11.28 2.72 -10.85
N LEU A 167 11.11 1.90 -9.81
CA LEU A 167 10.50 2.32 -8.54
C LEU A 167 11.36 3.32 -7.77
N GLU A 168 12.69 3.29 -7.91
CA GLU A 168 13.57 4.33 -7.37
C GLU A 168 13.50 5.61 -8.18
N PHE A 169 13.51 5.52 -9.51
CA PHE A 169 13.48 6.68 -10.40
C PHE A 169 12.20 7.48 -10.27
N LEU A 170 11.05 6.80 -10.18
CA LEU A 170 9.73 7.43 -10.24
C LEU A 170 9.50 8.47 -9.13
N PRO A 171 9.69 8.18 -7.83
CA PRO A 171 9.50 9.18 -6.78
C PRO A 171 10.54 10.30 -6.85
N ILE A 172 11.79 10.02 -7.19
CA ILE A 172 12.83 11.05 -7.37
C ILE A 172 12.44 12.01 -8.49
N HIS A 173 11.93 11.50 -9.61
CA HIS A 173 11.46 12.32 -10.72
C HIS A 173 10.36 13.32 -10.30
N TYR A 174 9.47 12.90 -9.39
CA TYR A 174 8.38 13.75 -8.87
C TYR A 174 8.77 14.62 -7.67
N GLY A 175 10.00 14.56 -7.18
CA GLY A 175 10.51 15.48 -6.16
C GLY A 175 10.68 14.89 -4.75
N PHE A 176 10.60 13.58 -4.59
CA PHE A 176 11.07 12.95 -3.35
C PHE A 176 12.57 13.07 -3.22
N ASN A 177 13.05 13.34 -2.00
CA ASN A 177 14.49 13.55 -1.76
C ASN A 177 15.31 12.26 -1.84
N ARG A 178 14.69 11.11 -1.60
CA ARG A 178 15.35 9.80 -1.56
C ARG A 178 14.36 8.69 -1.90
N ALA A 179 14.82 7.69 -2.63
CA ALA A 179 14.17 6.42 -2.83
C ALA A 179 15.16 5.28 -2.53
N ILE A 180 14.65 4.14 -2.06
CA ILE A 180 15.45 2.95 -1.73
C ILE A 180 14.58 1.74 -2.09
N THR A 181 15.15 0.72 -2.73
CA THR A 181 14.53 -0.59 -2.99
C THR A 181 15.37 -1.71 -2.41
#